data_5b1bedb9093cedb8b3d6ee6e7054c104
#
_entry.id   5b1bedb9093cedb8b3d6ee6e7054c104
#
_cell.length_a   1.000
_cell.length_b   1.000
_cell.length_c   1.000
_cell.angle_alpha   90.00
_cell.angle_beta   90.00
_cell.angle_gamma   90.00
#
_symmetry.space_group_name_H-M   'P 1'
#
loop_
_entity.id
_entity.type
_entity.pdbx_description
1 polymer ?
#
loop_
_entity_poly.entity_id
_entity_poly.type
_entity_poly.pdbx_seq_one_letter_code
_entity_poly.pdbx_strand_id
1 'polypeptide(L)' 'MEKDFLRASDLAQILGCSKSTSYRLMRQIRKELTDKGLLTLPGIVPRSYTLKRLGVNANV' A
#
# COMPACT_ATOMS: atom_id res chain seq x y z
N MET A 1 6.22 -7.84 14.81
CA MET A 1 4.77 -7.64 14.72
C MET A 1 4.42 -6.97 13.40
N GLU A 2 3.45 -7.50 12.69
CA GLU A 2 3.08 -6.96 11.40
C GLU A 2 2.28 -5.68 11.54
N LYS A 3 2.51 -4.76 10.63
CA LYS A 3 1.76 -3.50 10.61
C LYS A 3 0.44 -3.69 9.86
N ASP A 4 -0.62 -3.11 10.37
CA ASP A 4 -1.90 -3.11 9.68
C ASP A 4 -1.91 -2.13 8.51
N PHE A 5 -1.05 -1.13 8.55
CA PHE A 5 -0.93 -0.11 7.51
C PHE A 5 0.51 0.01 7.06
N LEU A 6 0.68 0.37 5.79
CA LEU A 6 2.00 0.52 5.19
C LEU A 6 2.24 1.97 4.80
N ARG A 7 3.46 2.41 4.97
CA ARG A 7 3.94 3.68 4.47
C ARG A 7 4.74 3.44 3.19
N ALA A 8 5.10 4.52 2.50
CA ALA A 8 5.86 4.41 1.26
C ALA A 8 7.18 3.65 1.48
N SER A 9 7.86 3.90 2.60
CA SER A 9 9.12 3.21 2.89
C SER A 9 8.90 1.71 3.10
N ASP A 10 7.81 1.34 3.77
CA ASP A 10 7.48 -0.06 3.97
C ASP A 10 7.21 -0.75 2.64
N LEU A 11 6.42 -0.11 1.79
CA LEU A 11 6.07 -0.66 0.50
C LEU A 11 7.29 -0.78 -0.41
N ALA A 12 8.17 0.22 -0.37
CA ALA A 12 9.41 0.18 -1.14
C ALA A 12 10.27 -1.02 -0.74
N GLN A 13 10.34 -1.32 0.55
CA GLN A 13 11.08 -2.48 1.04
C GLN A 13 10.45 -3.78 0.58
N ILE A 14 9.14 -3.90 0.70
CA ILE A 14 8.43 -5.11 0.31
C ILE A 14 8.59 -5.40 -1.18
N LEU A 15 8.48 -4.37 -1.99
CA LEU A 15 8.52 -4.53 -3.45
C LEU A 15 9.93 -4.43 -4.03
N GLY A 16 10.90 -3.98 -3.24
CA GLY A 16 12.24 -3.78 -3.74
C GLY A 16 12.33 -2.64 -4.75
N CYS A 17 11.51 -1.61 -4.60
CA CYS A 17 11.46 -0.49 -5.53
C CYS A 17 11.83 0.82 -4.83
N SER A 18 11.92 1.91 -5.60
CA SER A 18 12.23 3.21 -5.05
C SER A 18 11.03 3.77 -4.30
N LYS A 19 11.29 4.76 -3.43
CA LYS A 19 10.21 5.45 -2.74
C LYS A 19 9.28 6.17 -3.72
N SER A 20 9.83 6.73 -4.78
CA SER A 20 9.03 7.41 -5.80
C SER A 20 8.00 6.47 -6.41
N THR A 21 8.41 5.26 -6.74
CA THR A 21 7.51 4.24 -7.27
C THR A 21 6.45 3.87 -6.23
N SER A 22 6.87 3.72 -4.97
CA SER A 22 5.94 3.41 -3.89
C SER A 22 4.88 4.49 -3.71
N TYR A 23 5.26 5.76 -3.78
CA TYR A 23 4.31 6.85 -3.67
C TYR A 23 3.27 6.82 -4.79
N ARG A 24 3.70 6.49 -6.01
CA ARG A 24 2.75 6.34 -7.12
C ARG A 24 1.75 5.24 -6.87
N LEU A 25 2.24 4.09 -6.41
CA LEU A 25 1.37 2.95 -6.11
C LEU A 25 0.41 3.28 -4.99
N MET A 26 0.88 3.94 -3.95
CA MET A 26 0.03 4.34 -2.84
C MET A 26 -1.07 5.30 -3.29
N ARG A 27 -0.72 6.23 -4.16
CA ARG A 27 -1.70 7.18 -4.69
C ARG A 27 -2.80 6.46 -5.43
N GLN A 28 -2.43 5.49 -6.24
CA GLN A 28 -3.42 4.70 -6.99
C GLN A 28 -4.29 3.88 -6.06
N ILE A 29 -3.70 3.24 -5.06
CA ILE A 29 -4.46 2.44 -4.12
C ILE A 29 -5.42 3.30 -3.31
N ARG A 30 -4.97 4.47 -2.87
CA ARG A 30 -5.84 5.39 -2.15
C ARG A 30 -7.01 5.86 -3.01
N LYS A 31 -6.76 6.10 -4.28
CA LYS A 31 -7.83 6.47 -5.21
C LYS A 31 -8.86 5.35 -5.33
N GLU A 32 -8.40 4.10 -5.45
CA GLU A 32 -9.30 2.96 -5.51
C GLU A 32 -10.14 2.84 -4.26
N LEU A 33 -9.52 3.02 -3.08
CA LEU A 33 -10.24 2.96 -1.82
C LEU A 33 -11.29 4.05 -1.71
N THR A 34 -10.94 5.26 -2.13
CA THR A 34 -11.87 6.38 -2.14
C THR A 34 -13.04 6.11 -3.06
N ASP A 35 -12.77 5.55 -4.23
CA ASP A 35 -13.82 5.23 -5.20
C ASP A 35 -14.78 4.17 -4.64
N LYS A 36 -14.30 3.32 -3.73
CA LYS A 36 -15.14 2.32 -3.07
C LYS A 36 -15.87 2.88 -1.85
N GLY A 37 -15.70 4.16 -1.56
CA GLY A 37 -16.36 4.80 -0.44
C GLY A 37 -15.66 4.57 0.90
N LEU A 38 -14.41 4.15 0.88
CA LEU A 38 -13.66 3.90 2.10
C LEU A 38 -12.82 5.11 2.47
N LEU A 39 -12.64 5.30 3.78
CA LEU A 39 -11.81 6.39 4.27
C LEU A 39 -10.34 6.06 4.04
N THR A 40 -9.59 7.06 3.61
CA THR A 40 -8.15 6.92 3.42
C THR A 40 -7.43 8.00 4.22
N LEU A 41 -6.21 7.69 4.64
CA LEU A 41 -5.36 8.64 5.35
C LEU A 41 -4.13 8.96 4.50
N PRO A 42 -3.68 10.22 4.51
CA PRO A 42 -2.46 10.57 3.76
C PRO A 42 -1.25 9.77 4.25
N GLY A 43 -0.49 9.25 3.32
CA GLY A 43 0.78 8.62 3.64
C GLY A 43 0.72 7.18 4.12
N ILE A 44 -0.47 6.60 4.27
CA ILE A 44 -0.60 5.19 4.64
C ILE A 44 -1.68 4.50 3.82
N VAL A 45 -1.54 3.18 3.68
CA VAL A 45 -2.53 2.35 2.99
C VAL A 45 -2.71 1.06 3.79
N PRO A 46 -3.90 0.44 3.74
CA PRO A 46 -4.12 -0.84 4.43
C PRO A 46 -3.19 -1.91 3.88
N ARG A 47 -2.53 -2.63 4.77
CA ARG A 47 -1.56 -3.64 4.38
C ARG A 47 -2.19 -4.77 3.57
N SER A 48 -3.24 -5.37 4.10
CA SER A 48 -3.84 -6.54 3.45
C SER A 48 -4.42 -6.20 2.08
N TYR A 49 -5.13 -5.08 1.97
CA TYR A 49 -5.69 -4.67 0.70
C TYR A 49 -4.56 -4.39 -0.32
N THR A 50 -3.53 -3.67 0.13
CA THR A 50 -2.44 -3.26 -0.75
C THR A 50 -1.68 -4.47 -1.28
N LEU A 51 -1.31 -5.39 -0.42
CA LEU A 51 -0.56 -6.57 -0.83
C LEU A 51 -1.39 -7.46 -1.76
N LYS A 52 -2.66 -7.61 -1.46
CA LYS A 52 -3.55 -8.39 -2.30
C LYS A 52 -3.71 -7.73 -3.67
N ARG A 53 -3.86 -6.42 -3.70
CA ARG A 53 -4.07 -5.68 -4.94
C ARG A 53 -2.84 -5.73 -5.83
N LEU A 54 -1.65 -5.74 -5.23
CA LEU A 54 -0.39 -5.80 -5.96
C LEU A 54 0.03 -7.22 -6.31
N GLY A 55 -0.69 -8.20 -5.81
CA GLY A 55 -0.37 -9.59 -6.09
C GLY A 55 0.80 -10.12 -5.30
N VAL A 56 1.16 -9.45 -4.19
CA VAL A 56 2.24 -9.89 -3.33
C VAL A 56 1.71 -10.88 -2.31
N ASN A 57 2.38 -12.02 -2.19
CA ASN A 57 1.99 -13.03 -1.21
C ASN A 57 2.61 -12.70 0.14
N ALA A 58 1.78 -12.20 1.05
CA ALA A 58 2.25 -11.75 2.36
C ALA A 58 2.55 -12.90 3.32
N ASN A 59 2.20 -14.12 2.95
CA ASN A 59 2.39 -15.29 3.81
C ASN A 59 3.67 -16.05 3.54
N VAL A 60 4.44 -15.58 2.63
CA VAL A 60 5.71 -16.22 2.29
C VAL A 60 6.78 -15.78 3.24
#